data_ec7a8ccaf9da34b9ce988fe5c5f0543a
#
_entry.id   ec7a8ccaf9da34b9ce988fe5c5f0543a
#
_cell.length_a   1.000
_cell.length_b   1.000
_cell.length_c   1.000
_cell.angle_alpha   90.00
_cell.angle_beta   90.00
_cell.angle_gamma   90.00
#
_symmetry.space_group_name_H-M   'P 1'
#
loop_
_entity.id
_entity.type
_entity.pdbx_description
1 polymer ?
#
loop_
_entity_poly.entity_id
_entity_poly.type
_entity_poly.pdbx_seq_one_letter_code
_entity_poly.pdbx_strand_id
1 'polypeptide(L)'
;MYYQLRIATEEDVPAINAFLEKGQAKGGVTLAERTAFVVMEDADGQLAGCLGLEQFNEQEGLLRSLVISDKLGQGHIVSLFQSVQTLGEKMGVDTFYVVANHSSSHDFLALMGFTPLKEIPESIWSSAHAKETLGKEQAVVLQKKGS
;
A
#
# COMPACT_ATOMS: atom_id res chain seq x y z
N MET A 1 -17.25 16.05 4.33
CA MET A 1 -17.52 14.60 4.32
C MET A 1 -16.68 13.90 5.35
N TYR A 2 -17.26 12.91 5.99
CA TYR A 2 -16.60 12.19 7.07
C TYR A 2 -16.04 10.86 6.54
N TYR A 3 -14.75 10.62 6.78
CA TYR A 3 -14.10 9.35 6.48
C TYR A 3 -13.38 8.84 7.71
N GLN A 4 -13.41 7.53 7.92
CA GLN A 4 -12.77 6.90 9.05
C GLN A 4 -11.75 5.88 8.57
N LEU A 5 -10.53 5.96 9.13
CA LEU A 5 -9.48 4.98 8.90
C LEU A 5 -9.53 3.89 9.96
N ARG A 6 -9.36 2.64 9.55
CA ARG A 6 -9.23 1.54 10.48
C ARG A 6 -8.41 0.40 9.88
N ILE A 7 -7.90 -0.45 10.74
CA ILE A 7 -7.19 -1.65 10.33
C ILE A 7 -8.21 -2.69 9.90
N ALA A 8 -8.00 -3.31 8.74
CA ALA A 8 -8.90 -4.34 8.23
C ALA A 8 -8.78 -5.63 9.04
N THR A 9 -9.90 -6.32 9.17
CA THR A 9 -9.99 -7.65 9.77
C THR A 9 -10.34 -8.68 8.70
N GLU A 10 -10.33 -9.96 9.07
CA GLU A 10 -10.70 -11.02 8.12
C GLU A 10 -12.10 -10.85 7.55
N GLU A 11 -13.01 -10.27 8.32
CA GLU A 11 -14.37 -10.00 7.86
C GLU A 11 -14.41 -9.00 6.71
N ASP A 12 -13.38 -8.16 6.58
CA ASP A 12 -13.29 -7.15 5.53
C ASP A 12 -12.78 -7.71 4.20
N VAL A 13 -12.18 -8.89 4.20
CA VAL A 13 -11.51 -9.44 3.02
C VAL A 13 -12.42 -9.51 1.79
N PRO A 14 -13.67 -10.01 1.88
CA PRO A 14 -14.53 -10.00 0.70
C PRO A 14 -14.82 -8.60 0.16
N ALA A 15 -15.06 -7.62 1.04
CA ALA A 15 -15.31 -6.25 0.64
C ALA A 15 -14.07 -5.61 0.01
N ILE A 16 -12.89 -5.87 0.59
CA ILE A 16 -11.63 -5.37 0.05
C ILE A 16 -11.38 -5.96 -1.35
N ASN A 17 -11.57 -7.26 -1.52
CA ASN A 17 -11.38 -7.91 -2.81
C ASN A 17 -12.31 -7.33 -3.87
N ALA A 18 -13.57 -7.10 -3.53
CA ALA A 18 -14.52 -6.49 -4.45
C ALA A 18 -14.09 -5.06 -4.81
N PHE A 19 -13.60 -4.31 -3.84
CA PHE A 19 -13.14 -2.94 -4.05
C PHE A 19 -11.89 -2.90 -4.93
N LEU A 20 -10.94 -3.81 -4.72
CA LEU A 20 -9.73 -3.91 -5.54
C LEU A 20 -10.07 -4.29 -6.98
N GLU A 21 -10.99 -5.24 -7.17
CA GLU A 21 -11.43 -5.66 -8.49
C GLU A 21 -12.08 -4.50 -9.24
N LYS A 22 -12.93 -3.75 -8.58
CA LYS A 22 -13.56 -2.57 -9.15
C LYS A 22 -12.55 -1.50 -9.54
N GLY A 23 -11.47 -1.35 -8.76
CA GLY A 23 -10.38 -0.42 -9.04
C GLY A 23 -9.35 -0.99 -10.01
N GLN A 24 -9.57 -2.15 -10.58
CA GLN A 24 -8.69 -2.83 -11.53
C GLN A 24 -7.32 -3.20 -10.95
N ALA A 25 -7.23 -3.31 -9.62
CA ALA A 25 -6.02 -3.80 -8.98
C ALA A 25 -5.97 -5.32 -9.11
N LYS A 26 -4.78 -5.83 -9.39
CA LYS A 26 -4.57 -7.27 -9.58
C LYS A 26 -4.28 -7.97 -8.27
N GLY A 27 -4.68 -9.22 -8.20
CA GLY A 27 -4.42 -10.10 -7.08
C GLY A 27 -5.46 -9.94 -5.99
N GLY A 28 -5.83 -11.05 -5.39
CA GLY A 28 -6.71 -11.04 -4.24
C GLY A 28 -5.96 -10.69 -2.97
N VAL A 29 -6.72 -10.32 -1.96
CA VAL A 29 -6.18 -10.05 -0.63
C VAL A 29 -6.44 -11.24 0.25
N THR A 30 -5.38 -11.72 0.90
CA THR A 30 -5.49 -12.68 1.98
C THR A 30 -4.75 -12.07 3.16
N LEU A 31 -5.40 -11.97 4.30
CA LEU A 31 -4.72 -11.49 5.48
C LEU A 31 -3.89 -12.63 6.05
N ALA A 32 -2.63 -12.66 5.65
CA ALA A 32 -1.66 -13.60 6.17
C ALA A 32 -0.95 -12.98 7.37
N GLU A 33 -0.16 -13.78 8.08
CA GLU A 33 0.52 -13.37 9.30
C GLU A 33 1.31 -12.06 9.17
N ARG A 34 1.88 -11.79 8.00
CA ARG A 34 2.73 -10.61 7.78
C ARG A 34 2.13 -9.62 6.77
N THR A 35 0.83 -9.71 6.56
CA THR A 35 0.12 -8.80 5.64
C THR A 35 -0.99 -8.11 6.40
N ALA A 36 -1.05 -6.78 6.26
CA ALA A 36 -2.07 -5.97 6.91
C ALA A 36 -2.64 -4.96 5.91
N PHE A 37 -3.85 -4.51 6.16
CA PHE A 37 -4.50 -3.49 5.33
C PHE A 37 -5.10 -2.42 6.23
N VAL A 38 -5.00 -1.17 5.76
CA VAL A 38 -5.75 -0.06 6.32
C VAL A 38 -6.83 0.29 5.30
N VAL A 39 -8.04 0.47 5.77
CA VAL A 39 -9.18 0.85 4.94
C VAL A 39 -9.70 2.19 5.39
N MET A 40 -10.26 2.94 4.44
CA MET A 40 -10.95 4.20 4.71
C MET A 40 -12.42 4.01 4.33
N GLU A 41 -13.30 4.24 5.30
CA GLU A 41 -14.74 4.10 5.12
C GLU A 41 -15.42 5.44 5.10
N ASP A 42 -16.48 5.57 4.29
CA ASP A 42 -17.31 6.76 4.32
C ASP A 42 -18.35 6.68 5.48
N ALA A 43 -19.20 7.68 5.57
CA ALA A 43 -20.21 7.76 6.64
C ALA A 43 -21.21 6.60 6.58
N ASP A 44 -21.38 5.97 5.42
CA ASP A 44 -22.31 4.84 5.23
C ASP A 44 -21.62 3.48 5.45
N GLY A 45 -20.35 3.49 5.83
CA GLY A 45 -19.60 2.26 6.07
C GLY A 45 -19.06 1.61 4.81
N GLN A 46 -19.13 2.29 3.68
CA GLN A 46 -18.60 1.75 2.41
C GLN A 46 -17.13 2.11 2.24
N LEU A 47 -16.38 1.22 1.61
CA LEU A 47 -14.95 1.46 1.38
C LEU A 47 -14.74 2.57 0.37
N ALA A 48 -13.91 3.54 0.73
CA ALA A 48 -13.51 4.64 -0.13
C ALA A 48 -12.03 4.56 -0.50
N GLY A 49 -11.24 3.83 0.26
CA GLY A 49 -9.83 3.64 -0.02
C GLY A 49 -9.25 2.49 0.76
N CYS A 50 -8.13 1.96 0.27
CA CYS A 50 -7.37 0.95 1.01
C CYS A 50 -5.90 0.99 0.58
N LEU A 51 -5.04 0.54 1.49
CA LEU A 51 -3.61 0.40 1.24
C LEU A 51 -3.09 -0.75 2.10
N GLY A 52 -2.33 -1.64 1.48
CA GLY A 52 -1.80 -2.81 2.16
C GLY A 52 -0.32 -2.71 2.46
N LEU A 53 0.11 -3.50 3.44
CA LEU A 53 1.51 -3.67 3.80
C LEU A 53 1.80 -5.16 3.85
N GLU A 54 2.79 -5.58 3.06
CA GLU A 54 3.30 -6.94 3.09
C GLU A 54 4.70 -6.90 3.71
N GLN A 55 4.88 -7.54 4.86
CA GLN A 55 6.17 -7.55 5.57
C GLN A 55 7.03 -8.68 5.03
N PHE A 56 8.23 -8.35 4.54
CA PHE A 56 9.18 -9.34 3.99
C PHE A 56 10.00 -10.03 5.08
N ASN A 57 10.40 -9.26 6.06
CA ASN A 57 11.19 -9.70 7.19
C ASN A 57 10.91 -8.78 8.38
N GLU A 58 11.69 -8.87 9.43
CA GLU A 58 11.41 -8.10 10.65
C GLU A 58 11.45 -6.58 10.46
N GLN A 59 12.16 -6.10 9.43
CA GLN A 59 12.43 -4.67 9.26
C GLN A 59 11.93 -4.07 7.95
N GLU A 60 11.60 -4.90 6.95
CA GLU A 60 11.26 -4.42 5.62
C GLU A 60 9.87 -4.82 5.19
N GLY A 61 9.15 -3.89 4.54
CA GLY A 61 7.83 -4.16 4.04
C GLY A 61 7.52 -3.42 2.75
N LEU A 62 6.57 -3.96 1.99
CA LEU A 62 6.09 -3.41 0.73
C LEU A 62 4.70 -2.83 0.90
N LEU A 63 4.53 -1.56 0.57
CA LEU A 63 3.21 -0.94 0.46
C LEU A 63 2.63 -1.34 -0.90
N ARG A 64 1.41 -1.86 -0.90
CA ARG A 64 0.81 -2.41 -2.11
C ARG A 64 -0.71 -2.24 -2.12
N SER A 65 -1.28 -2.44 -3.30
CA SER A 65 -2.74 -2.50 -3.46
C SER A 65 -3.44 -1.20 -3.01
N LEU A 66 -2.85 -0.06 -3.38
CA LEU A 66 -3.49 1.23 -3.14
C LEU A 66 -4.64 1.39 -4.14
N VAL A 67 -5.84 1.49 -3.63
CA VAL A 67 -7.02 1.84 -4.43
C VAL A 67 -7.78 2.90 -3.67
N ILE A 68 -8.21 3.93 -4.38
CA ILE A 68 -8.98 5.03 -3.80
C ILE A 68 -10.16 5.36 -4.69
N SER A 69 -11.25 5.78 -4.06
CA SER A 69 -12.39 6.35 -4.77
C SER A 69 -11.99 7.71 -5.36
N ASP A 70 -12.54 8.04 -6.52
CA ASP A 70 -12.32 9.33 -7.17
C ASP A 70 -12.86 10.51 -6.34
N LYS A 71 -13.62 10.24 -5.30
CA LYS A 71 -14.10 11.26 -4.36
C LYS A 71 -13.04 11.69 -3.36
N LEU A 72 -11.96 10.91 -3.20
CA LEU A 72 -10.90 11.23 -2.25
C LEU A 72 -9.89 12.19 -2.87
N GLY A 73 -9.42 13.13 -2.08
CA GLY A 73 -8.35 14.04 -2.47
C GLY A 73 -6.99 13.56 -2.01
N GLN A 74 -5.96 14.33 -2.38
CA GLN A 74 -4.57 14.01 -2.04
C GLN A 74 -4.35 13.88 -0.53
N GLY A 75 -5.02 14.70 0.27
CA GLY A 75 -4.92 14.63 1.74
C GLY A 75 -5.38 13.29 2.30
N HIS A 76 -6.38 12.67 1.70
CA HIS A 76 -6.85 11.35 2.11
C HIS A 76 -5.82 10.27 1.79
N ILE A 77 -5.15 10.39 0.63
CA ILE A 77 -4.10 9.46 0.25
C ILE A 77 -2.91 9.56 1.22
N VAL A 78 -2.53 10.79 1.58
CA VAL A 78 -1.49 11.02 2.59
C VAL A 78 -1.85 10.36 3.91
N SER A 79 -3.10 10.50 4.34
CA SER A 79 -3.57 9.88 5.59
C SER A 79 -3.48 8.36 5.54
N LEU A 80 -3.82 7.74 4.40
CA LEU A 80 -3.68 6.29 4.23
C LEU A 80 -2.22 5.86 4.37
N PHE A 81 -1.31 6.55 3.67
CA PHE A 81 0.13 6.24 3.75
C PHE A 81 0.66 6.39 5.17
N GLN A 82 0.31 7.47 5.85
CA GLN A 82 0.76 7.71 7.22
C GLN A 82 0.23 6.63 8.17
N SER A 83 -1.02 6.22 7.99
CA SER A 83 -1.62 5.18 8.83
C SER A 83 -0.95 3.83 8.63
N VAL A 84 -0.66 3.45 7.39
CA VAL A 84 0.02 2.19 7.11
C VAL A 84 1.47 2.24 7.60
N GLN A 85 2.13 3.38 7.46
CA GLN A 85 3.50 3.55 7.96
C GLN A 85 3.53 3.39 9.48
N THR A 86 2.59 4.01 10.19
CA THR A 86 2.49 3.87 11.64
C THR A 86 2.23 2.43 12.06
N LEU A 87 1.34 1.74 11.34
CA LEU A 87 1.08 0.33 11.59
C LEU A 87 2.33 -0.51 11.37
N GLY A 88 3.05 -0.26 10.29
CA GLY A 88 4.29 -0.97 9.99
C GLY A 88 5.35 -0.76 11.07
N GLU A 89 5.50 0.46 11.56
CA GLU A 89 6.44 0.76 12.64
C GLU A 89 6.10 -0.05 13.90
N LYS A 90 4.83 -0.21 14.22
CA LYS A 90 4.39 -1.05 15.33
C LYS A 90 4.70 -2.53 15.11
N MET A 91 4.79 -2.95 13.86
CA MET A 91 5.17 -4.32 13.48
C MET A 91 6.69 -4.52 13.42
N GLY A 92 7.46 -3.46 13.63
CA GLY A 92 8.92 -3.51 13.55
C GLY A 92 9.51 -3.07 12.21
N VAL A 93 8.67 -2.67 11.25
CA VAL A 93 9.14 -2.24 9.93
C VAL A 93 9.76 -0.86 10.02
N ASP A 94 10.99 -0.71 9.55
CA ASP A 94 11.69 0.56 9.48
C ASP A 94 12.00 1.00 8.04
N THR A 95 11.81 0.10 7.07
CA THR A 95 12.07 0.38 5.67
C THR A 95 10.87 -0.03 4.83
N PHE A 96 10.32 0.93 4.11
CA PHE A 96 9.13 0.73 3.29
C PHE A 96 9.49 0.86 1.81
N TYR A 97 8.92 -0.03 1.00
CA TYR A 97 9.10 -0.02 -0.45
C TYR A 97 7.77 0.16 -1.15
N VAL A 98 7.81 0.80 -2.31
CA VAL A 98 6.66 0.91 -3.22
C VAL A 98 7.17 0.65 -4.64
N VAL A 99 6.43 -0.12 -5.41
CA VAL A 99 6.70 -0.28 -6.85
C VAL A 99 5.74 0.64 -7.60
N ALA A 100 6.27 1.59 -8.34
CA ALA A 100 5.48 2.55 -9.09
C ALA A 100 5.72 2.40 -10.59
N ASN A 101 4.64 2.42 -11.37
CA ASN A 101 4.68 2.24 -12.82
C ASN A 101 4.46 3.53 -13.61
N HIS A 102 4.07 4.62 -12.94
CA HIS A 102 3.77 5.89 -13.58
C HIS A 102 4.59 7.02 -13.00
N SER A 103 5.14 7.86 -13.85
CA SER A 103 5.96 8.99 -13.43
C SER A 103 5.20 9.98 -12.52
N SER A 104 3.90 10.14 -12.73
CA SER A 104 3.08 11.01 -11.88
C SER A 104 3.05 10.54 -10.42
N SER A 105 3.13 9.22 -10.20
CA SER A 105 3.18 8.65 -8.85
C SER A 105 4.52 8.97 -8.17
N HIS A 106 5.59 9.12 -8.94
CA HIS A 106 6.92 9.41 -8.39
C HIS A 106 6.95 10.75 -7.67
N ASP A 107 6.31 11.78 -8.22
CA ASP A 107 6.26 13.11 -7.59
C ASP A 107 5.54 13.05 -6.24
N PHE A 108 4.41 12.37 -6.19
CA PHE A 108 3.66 12.21 -4.96
C PHE A 108 4.49 11.42 -3.93
N LEU A 109 5.09 10.32 -4.36
CA LEU A 109 5.90 9.49 -3.46
C LEU A 109 7.14 10.24 -2.95
N ALA A 110 7.74 11.07 -3.79
CA ALA A 110 8.86 11.92 -3.36
C ALA A 110 8.43 12.87 -2.25
N LEU A 111 7.24 13.46 -2.37
CA LEU A 111 6.69 14.32 -1.32
C LEU A 111 6.46 13.55 -0.02
N MET A 112 6.15 12.27 -0.10
CA MET A 112 5.96 11.40 1.05
C MET A 112 7.28 10.91 1.65
N GLY A 113 8.42 11.23 1.04
CA GLY A 113 9.73 10.85 1.54
C GLY A 113 10.33 9.62 0.89
N PHE A 114 9.74 9.09 -0.17
CA PHE A 114 10.27 7.96 -0.90
C PHE A 114 11.29 8.42 -1.94
N THR A 115 12.36 7.61 -2.12
CA THR A 115 13.38 7.88 -3.12
C THR A 115 13.53 6.67 -4.05
N PRO A 116 13.70 6.91 -5.35
CA PRO A 116 13.88 5.79 -6.28
C PRO A 116 15.21 5.09 -6.07
N LEU A 117 15.20 3.76 -6.21
CA LEU A 117 16.40 2.93 -6.09
C LEU A 117 16.91 2.55 -7.46
N LYS A 118 18.26 2.52 -7.60
CA LYS A 118 18.89 2.06 -8.83
C LYS A 118 18.92 0.54 -8.92
N GLU A 119 19.03 -0.13 -7.77
CA GLU A 119 19.05 -1.58 -7.70
C GLU A 119 17.88 -2.07 -6.86
N ILE A 120 17.29 -3.19 -7.27
CA ILE A 120 16.16 -3.79 -6.57
C ILE A 120 16.70 -4.68 -5.45
N PRO A 121 16.33 -4.41 -4.18
CA PRO A 121 16.74 -5.27 -3.06
C PRO A 121 16.22 -6.69 -3.22
N GLU A 122 17.02 -7.66 -2.77
CA GLU A 122 16.65 -9.08 -2.86
C GLU A 122 15.36 -9.39 -2.11
N SER A 123 15.13 -8.72 -0.98
CA SER A 123 13.92 -8.93 -0.17
C SER A 123 12.63 -8.71 -0.96
N ILE A 124 12.65 -7.79 -1.92
CA ILE A 124 11.48 -7.50 -2.75
C ILE A 124 11.09 -8.72 -3.59
N TRP A 125 12.08 -9.49 -4.06
CA TRP A 125 11.83 -10.66 -4.89
C TRP A 125 11.14 -11.81 -4.13
N SER A 126 11.04 -11.72 -2.80
CA SER A 126 10.29 -12.70 -2.02
C SER A 126 8.78 -12.50 -2.14
N SER A 127 8.33 -11.34 -2.64
CA SER A 127 6.92 -11.05 -2.83
C SER A 127 6.47 -11.41 -4.25
N ALA A 128 5.45 -12.25 -4.37
CA ALA A 128 4.88 -12.58 -5.67
C ALA A 128 4.25 -11.35 -6.31
N HIS A 129 3.63 -10.47 -5.50
CA HIS A 129 3.05 -9.23 -5.98
C HIS A 129 4.11 -8.31 -6.59
N ALA A 130 5.25 -8.18 -5.91
CA ALA A 130 6.35 -7.34 -6.40
C ALA A 130 6.92 -7.89 -7.70
N LYS A 131 7.11 -9.22 -7.81
CA LYS A 131 7.60 -9.85 -9.04
C LYS A 131 6.69 -9.55 -10.21
N GLU A 132 5.38 -9.68 -10.01
CA GLU A 132 4.41 -9.40 -11.05
C GLU A 132 4.43 -7.93 -11.47
N THR A 133 4.50 -7.02 -10.49
CA THR A 133 4.50 -5.59 -10.76
C THR A 133 5.79 -5.14 -11.45
N LEU A 134 6.93 -5.70 -11.05
CA LEU A 134 8.24 -5.36 -11.63
C LEU A 134 8.40 -5.91 -13.05
N GLY A 135 7.60 -6.90 -13.44
CA GLY A 135 7.60 -7.41 -14.82
C GLY A 135 7.00 -6.43 -15.82
N LYS A 136 6.41 -5.33 -15.37
CA LYS A 136 5.82 -4.33 -16.25
C LYS A 136 6.88 -3.29 -16.64
N GLU A 137 6.70 -2.71 -17.84
CA GLU A 137 7.60 -1.66 -18.31
C GLU A 137 7.56 -0.44 -17.38
N GLN A 138 8.72 0.21 -17.23
CA GLN A 138 8.88 1.45 -16.46
C GLN A 138 8.60 1.31 -14.96
N ALA A 139 8.58 0.10 -14.43
CA ALA A 139 8.44 -0.12 -13.00
C ALA A 139 9.70 0.36 -12.26
N VAL A 140 9.50 1.15 -11.22
CA VAL A 140 10.58 1.68 -10.38
C VAL A 140 10.27 1.36 -8.93
N VAL A 141 11.28 0.89 -8.21
CA VAL A 141 11.17 0.66 -6.77
C VAL A 141 11.60 1.92 -6.03
N LEU A 142 10.77 2.39 -5.13
CA LEU A 142 11.09 3.53 -4.27
C LEU A 142 11.16 3.05 -2.82
N GLN A 143 11.99 3.71 -2.03
CA GLN A 143 12.27 3.33 -0.66
C GLN A 143 12.09 4.52 0.27
N LYS A 144 11.50 4.26 1.43
CA LYS A 144 11.47 5.22 2.53
C LYS A 144 11.93 4.52 3.80
N LYS A 145 12.94 5.06 4.46
CA LYS A 145 13.38 4.57 5.76
C LYS A 145 12.62 5.31 6.85
N GLY A 146 12.12 4.56 7.81
CA GLY A 146 11.48 5.13 8.98
C GLY A 146 12.48 5.85 9.85
N SER A 147 12.02 6.87 10.56
CA SER A 147 12.85 7.62 11.50
C SER A 147 12.98 6.86 12.82
#